data_ad6cbeb1164269ead8ba61177460665f
#
_entry.id   ad6cbeb1164269ead8ba61177460665f
#
_cell.length_a   1.000
_cell.length_b   1.000
_cell.length_c   1.000
_cell.angle_alpha   90.00
_cell.angle_beta   90.00
_cell.angle_gamma   90.00
#
_symmetry.space_group_name_H-M   'P 1'
#
loop_
_entity.id
_entity.type
_entity.pdbx_description
1 polymer ?
#
loop_
_entity_poly.entity_id
_entity_poly.type
_entity_poly.pdbx_seq_one_letter_code
_entity_poly.pdbx_strand_id
1 'polypeptide(L)'
;MKEVHMKRTSTKVIAAFLLGASVAGGIATAATSEPLGVKVCVDKRTQAIYLAGSNGCSTTRTAITLGAPTIDVKSIASLVTPSVVSIKVVAAAGSGSGSGWVYKTDRTSSFIVTNNHVIEGAAVSGTITVELLNGDVIPAQIVGRDIAYDLAVLKVNRGNLATVTVGDSSKVSVGESVVAIGSPLGLASTVTSGIIQASQIVLRSE
;
A
#
# COMPACT_ATOMS: atom_id res chain seq x y z
N MET A 1 -6.31 -58.76 5.01
CA MET A 1 -5.78 -57.90 3.93
C MET A 1 -6.83 -57.85 2.86
N LYS A 2 -7.52 -56.70 2.72
CA LYS A 2 -8.47 -56.46 1.63
C LYS A 2 -7.84 -55.42 0.71
N GLU A 3 -7.53 -55.84 -0.50
CA GLU A 3 -7.09 -54.95 -1.58
C GLU A 3 -8.22 -54.03 -1.99
N VAL A 4 -7.96 -52.71 -1.97
CA VAL A 4 -8.88 -51.71 -2.50
C VAL A 4 -8.59 -51.55 -3.99
N HIS A 5 -9.49 -52.04 -4.80
CA HIS A 5 -9.48 -51.90 -6.25
C HIS A 5 -9.80 -50.46 -6.64
N MET A 6 -8.79 -49.69 -7.04
CA MET A 6 -8.95 -48.32 -7.53
C MET A 6 -9.39 -48.37 -9.01
N LYS A 7 -10.67 -48.12 -9.25
CA LYS A 7 -11.23 -48.05 -10.60
C LYS A 7 -10.58 -46.90 -11.37
N ARG A 8 -9.91 -47.25 -12.47
CA ARG A 8 -9.48 -46.32 -13.53
C ARG A 8 -10.73 -45.70 -14.16
N THR A 9 -11.04 -44.46 -13.82
CA THR A 9 -11.99 -43.65 -14.58
C THR A 9 -11.24 -42.47 -15.18
N SER A 10 -11.36 -42.42 -16.49
CA SER A 10 -11.31 -41.25 -17.35
C SER A 10 -10.01 -40.89 -18.07
N THR A 11 -9.70 -41.71 -19.05
CA THR A 11 -8.95 -41.24 -20.24
C THR A 11 -9.88 -40.52 -21.25
N LYS A 12 -11.20 -40.50 -21.00
CA LYS A 12 -12.19 -39.92 -21.95
C LYS A 12 -12.51 -38.42 -21.72
N VAL A 13 -12.18 -37.85 -20.55
CA VAL A 13 -12.45 -36.43 -20.25
C VAL A 13 -11.34 -35.53 -20.78
N ILE A 14 -10.09 -36.05 -20.88
CA ILE A 14 -8.96 -35.28 -21.40
C ILE A 14 -9.00 -35.12 -22.93
N ALA A 15 -9.60 -36.09 -23.66
CA ALA A 15 -9.70 -36.01 -25.11
C ALA A 15 -10.77 -35.00 -25.60
N ALA A 16 -11.78 -34.69 -24.77
CA ALA A 16 -12.81 -33.72 -25.12
C ALA A 16 -12.33 -32.26 -24.98
N PHE A 17 -11.28 -32.01 -24.16
CA PHE A 17 -10.74 -30.66 -23.95
C PHE A 17 -9.71 -30.28 -25.02
N LEU A 18 -9.08 -31.24 -25.70
CA LEU A 18 -8.08 -30.97 -26.73
C LEU A 18 -8.67 -30.81 -28.14
N LEU A 19 -9.90 -31.20 -28.37
CA LEU A 19 -10.58 -31.05 -29.67
C LEU A 19 -11.39 -29.75 -29.81
N GLY A 20 -11.56 -28.99 -28.73
CA GLY A 20 -12.24 -27.68 -28.72
C GLY A 20 -11.34 -26.48 -29.04
N ALA A 21 -10.02 -26.68 -29.19
CA ALA A 21 -9.07 -25.56 -29.30
C ALA A 21 -8.55 -25.29 -30.73
N SER A 22 -9.10 -25.92 -31.76
CA SER A 22 -8.51 -25.85 -33.11
C SER A 22 -9.36 -25.22 -34.21
N VAL A 23 -10.44 -24.52 -33.89
CA VAL A 23 -11.17 -23.74 -34.90
C VAL A 23 -11.66 -22.42 -34.31
N ALA A 24 -10.81 -21.42 -34.22
CA ALA A 24 -11.09 -20.01 -34.43
C ALA A 24 -9.75 -19.25 -34.40
N GLY A 25 -9.18 -19.01 -35.56
CA GLY A 25 -8.20 -17.96 -35.76
C GLY A 25 -8.86 -16.60 -35.54
N GLY A 26 -9.23 -16.31 -34.30
CA GLY A 26 -9.63 -15.00 -33.82
C GLY A 26 -8.43 -14.39 -33.10
N ILE A 27 -7.99 -13.21 -33.55
CA ILE A 27 -7.08 -12.35 -32.82
C ILE A 27 -7.66 -12.21 -31.41
N ALA A 28 -7.02 -12.80 -30.40
CA ALA A 28 -7.33 -12.51 -29.01
C ALA A 28 -6.97 -11.04 -28.77
N THR A 29 -7.92 -10.14 -29.05
CA THR A 29 -7.86 -8.82 -28.48
C THR A 29 -7.87 -9.00 -26.99
N ALA A 30 -6.77 -8.65 -26.33
CA ALA A 30 -6.72 -8.57 -24.88
C ALA A 30 -7.95 -7.74 -24.47
N ALA A 31 -8.94 -8.40 -23.88
CA ALA A 31 -10.05 -7.70 -23.27
C ALA A 31 -9.41 -6.83 -22.19
N THR A 32 -9.30 -5.53 -22.44
CA THR A 32 -9.07 -4.56 -21.40
C THR A 32 -10.21 -4.77 -20.43
N SER A 33 -9.90 -5.37 -19.28
CA SER A 33 -10.87 -5.52 -18.19
C SER A 33 -11.32 -4.11 -17.84
N GLU A 34 -12.53 -3.73 -18.28
CA GLU A 34 -13.15 -2.49 -17.80
C GLU A 34 -13.15 -2.56 -16.26
N PRO A 35 -12.84 -1.46 -15.58
CA PRO A 35 -12.86 -1.44 -14.13
C PRO A 35 -14.25 -1.91 -13.67
N LEU A 36 -14.26 -2.88 -12.75
CA LEU A 36 -15.46 -3.45 -12.14
C LEU A 36 -16.21 -2.33 -11.40
N GLY A 37 -17.07 -1.62 -12.10
CA GLY A 37 -17.88 -0.54 -11.54
C GLY A 37 -19.31 -0.60 -12.05
N VAL A 38 -20.27 -0.24 -11.21
CA VAL A 38 -21.66 -0.13 -11.59
C VAL A 38 -21.91 1.23 -12.20
N LYS A 39 -22.25 1.29 -13.49
CA LYS A 39 -22.65 2.54 -14.14
C LYS A 39 -24.04 2.94 -13.65
N VAL A 40 -24.15 4.13 -13.10
CA VAL A 40 -25.40 4.73 -12.62
C VAL A 40 -25.63 6.08 -13.26
N CYS A 41 -26.89 6.48 -13.31
CA CYS A 41 -27.34 7.78 -13.77
C CYS A 41 -27.84 8.61 -12.58
N VAL A 42 -27.22 9.76 -12.32
CA VAL A 42 -27.66 10.68 -11.26
C VAL A 42 -28.48 11.80 -11.88
N ASP A 43 -29.70 11.98 -11.40
CA ASP A 43 -30.60 13.06 -11.85
C ASP A 43 -30.04 14.40 -11.41
N LYS A 44 -29.91 15.35 -12.35
CA LYS A 44 -29.26 16.64 -12.09
C LYS A 44 -30.04 17.54 -11.13
N ARG A 45 -31.35 17.35 -11.01
CA ARG A 45 -32.23 18.18 -10.17
C ARG A 45 -32.51 17.53 -8.80
N THR A 46 -32.85 16.25 -8.82
CA THR A 46 -33.31 15.54 -7.62
C THR A 46 -32.18 14.79 -6.92
N GLN A 47 -31.00 14.65 -7.57
CA GLN A 47 -29.85 13.85 -7.12
C GLN A 47 -30.20 12.35 -6.94
N ALA A 48 -31.36 11.91 -7.43
CA ALA A 48 -31.74 10.50 -7.38
C ALA A 48 -30.84 9.64 -8.27
N ILE A 49 -30.49 8.45 -7.79
CA ILE A 49 -29.58 7.52 -8.46
C ILE A 49 -30.39 6.40 -9.10
N TYR A 50 -30.11 6.11 -10.37
CA TYR A 50 -30.75 5.05 -11.15
C TYR A 50 -29.64 4.18 -11.78
N LEU A 51 -29.88 2.89 -11.95
CA LEU A 51 -28.99 2.04 -12.74
C LEU A 51 -28.96 2.55 -14.20
N ALA A 52 -27.77 2.60 -14.79
CA ALA A 52 -27.65 2.92 -16.21
C ALA A 52 -28.19 1.76 -17.04
N GLY A 53 -29.09 2.08 -17.98
CA GLY A 53 -29.57 1.12 -18.96
C GLY A 53 -28.55 0.88 -20.09
N SER A 54 -28.84 -0.06 -20.99
CA SER A 54 -28.00 -0.39 -22.15
C SER A 54 -27.72 0.83 -23.05
N ASN A 55 -28.63 1.80 -23.09
CA ASN A 55 -28.52 3.02 -23.88
C ASN A 55 -27.88 4.21 -23.12
N GLY A 56 -27.30 3.93 -21.93
CA GLY A 56 -26.70 4.96 -21.09
C GLY A 56 -27.69 5.82 -20.31
N CYS A 57 -27.30 7.03 -19.97
CA CYS A 57 -28.11 7.99 -19.20
C CYS A 57 -28.81 9.00 -20.11
N SER A 58 -30.03 9.41 -19.75
CA SER A 58 -30.73 10.51 -20.42
C SER A 58 -30.00 11.86 -20.25
N THR A 59 -30.31 12.83 -21.08
CA THR A 59 -29.68 14.18 -21.04
C THR A 59 -29.91 14.94 -19.70
N THR A 60 -30.96 14.59 -18.98
CA THR A 60 -31.30 15.15 -17.65
C THR A 60 -30.47 14.52 -16.51
N ARG A 61 -29.65 13.50 -16.81
CA ARG A 61 -28.86 12.74 -15.84
C ARG A 61 -27.39 12.75 -16.19
N THR A 62 -26.55 12.67 -15.18
CA THR A 62 -25.10 12.51 -15.32
C THR A 62 -24.71 11.05 -15.11
N ALA A 63 -23.92 10.48 -16.01
CA ALA A 63 -23.38 9.14 -15.85
C ALA A 63 -22.22 9.16 -14.84
N ILE A 64 -22.29 8.27 -13.85
CA ILE A 64 -21.24 8.06 -12.84
C ILE A 64 -20.97 6.55 -12.77
N THR A 65 -19.72 6.16 -12.57
CA THR A 65 -19.36 4.78 -12.29
C THR A 65 -19.12 4.66 -10.79
N LEU A 66 -19.96 3.88 -10.12
CA LEU A 66 -19.77 3.51 -8.71
C LEU A 66 -18.88 2.26 -8.65
N GLY A 67 -17.98 2.20 -7.70
CA GLY A 67 -16.92 1.21 -7.65
C GLY A 67 -15.73 1.71 -8.48
N ALA A 68 -15.11 2.79 -8.01
CA ALA A 68 -13.90 3.35 -8.58
C ALA A 68 -12.82 2.28 -8.75
N PRO A 69 -11.86 2.46 -9.66
CA PRO A 69 -10.78 1.51 -9.87
C PRO A 69 -10.15 1.19 -8.51
N THR A 70 -10.18 -0.06 -8.14
CA THR A 70 -9.50 -0.53 -6.93
C THR A 70 -8.02 -0.24 -7.13
N ILE A 71 -7.41 0.53 -6.20
CA ILE A 71 -5.97 0.70 -6.24
C ILE A 71 -5.32 -0.67 -6.18
N ASP A 72 -4.32 -0.90 -7.01
CA ASP A 72 -3.54 -2.12 -6.96
C ASP A 72 -2.59 -2.08 -5.75
N VAL A 73 -3.16 -2.45 -4.58
CA VAL A 73 -2.44 -2.48 -3.30
C VAL A 73 -1.18 -3.33 -3.40
N LYS A 74 -1.22 -4.44 -4.13
CA LYS A 74 -0.06 -5.34 -4.29
C LYS A 74 1.09 -4.65 -5.02
N SER A 75 0.81 -3.99 -6.14
CA SER A 75 1.82 -3.27 -6.90
C SER A 75 2.38 -2.09 -6.12
N ILE A 76 1.54 -1.33 -5.43
CA ILE A 76 1.98 -0.22 -4.55
C ILE A 76 2.85 -0.74 -3.42
N ALA A 77 2.43 -1.80 -2.74
CA ALA A 77 3.20 -2.41 -1.67
C ALA A 77 4.58 -2.88 -2.18
N SER A 78 4.63 -3.58 -3.29
CA SER A 78 5.89 -4.05 -3.89
C SER A 78 6.85 -2.91 -4.23
N LEU A 79 6.32 -1.77 -4.68
CA LEU A 79 7.12 -0.59 -5.05
C LEU A 79 7.62 0.16 -3.82
N VAL A 80 6.80 0.33 -2.79
CA VAL A 80 7.06 1.23 -1.66
C VAL A 80 7.74 0.52 -0.49
N THR A 81 7.42 -0.75 -0.22
CA THR A 81 7.99 -1.51 0.91
C THR A 81 9.52 -1.47 1.00
N PRO A 82 10.30 -1.52 -0.11
CA PRO A 82 11.76 -1.43 -0.03
C PRO A 82 12.30 -0.11 0.57
N SER A 83 11.48 0.93 0.61
CA SER A 83 11.83 2.23 1.21
C SER A 83 11.32 2.39 2.65
N VAL A 84 10.55 1.43 3.17
CA VAL A 84 10.06 1.43 4.55
C VAL A 84 10.98 0.59 5.42
N VAL A 85 11.28 1.09 6.61
CA VAL A 85 12.23 0.47 7.54
C VAL A 85 11.60 0.29 8.91
N SER A 86 12.07 -0.72 9.65
CA SER A 86 11.81 -0.86 11.08
C SER A 86 12.87 -0.12 11.88
N ILE A 87 12.45 0.60 12.90
CA ILE A 87 13.34 1.31 13.82
C ILE A 87 13.24 0.64 15.18
N LYS A 88 14.39 0.26 15.74
CA LYS A 88 14.50 -0.28 17.09
C LYS A 88 15.30 0.67 17.95
N VAL A 89 14.83 0.93 19.14
CA VAL A 89 15.41 1.83 20.11
C VAL A 89 15.66 1.09 21.40
N VAL A 90 16.86 1.22 21.96
CA VAL A 90 17.22 0.70 23.27
C VAL A 90 17.79 1.85 24.11
N ALA A 91 17.15 2.13 25.23
CA ALA A 91 17.56 3.16 26.17
C ALA A 91 17.52 2.63 27.61
N ALA A 92 18.02 3.41 28.56
CA ALA A 92 18.00 3.02 29.98
C ALA A 92 16.58 2.78 30.52
N ALA A 93 15.59 3.50 29.99
CA ALA A 93 14.17 3.38 30.36
C ALA A 93 13.46 2.20 29.72
N GLY A 94 14.08 1.48 28.77
CA GLY A 94 13.49 0.36 28.06
C GLY A 94 13.79 0.36 26.56
N SER A 95 13.11 -0.53 25.86
CA SER A 95 13.20 -0.66 24.41
C SER A 95 11.88 -0.28 23.73
N GLY A 96 11.97 0.28 22.55
CA GLY A 96 10.84 0.65 21.71
C GLY A 96 11.08 0.29 20.25
N SER A 97 10.03 0.35 19.46
CA SER A 97 10.12 0.17 18.00
C SER A 97 9.11 1.05 17.28
N GLY A 98 9.37 1.32 16.02
CA GLY A 98 8.48 2.07 15.15
C GLY A 98 8.85 1.89 13.70
N SER A 99 8.19 2.63 12.84
CA SER A 99 8.44 2.64 11.40
C SER A 99 9.12 3.93 10.98
N GLY A 100 9.87 3.85 9.90
CA GLY A 100 10.40 5.00 9.19
C GLY A 100 10.41 4.74 7.69
N TRP A 101 10.74 5.76 6.93
CA TRP A 101 10.87 5.66 5.48
C TRP A 101 12.05 6.49 4.98
N VAL A 102 12.70 5.98 3.93
CA VAL A 102 13.89 6.60 3.34
C VAL A 102 13.45 7.80 2.50
N TYR A 103 13.78 8.99 2.98
CA TYR A 103 13.49 10.26 2.31
C TYR A 103 14.51 10.59 1.22
N LYS A 104 15.80 10.41 1.53
CA LYS A 104 16.90 10.76 0.66
C LYS A 104 18.05 9.79 0.83
N THR A 105 18.76 9.51 -0.25
CA THR A 105 19.96 8.67 -0.26
C THR A 105 21.04 9.28 -1.13
N ASP A 106 22.28 9.01 -0.80
CA ASP A 106 23.44 9.22 -1.66
C ASP A 106 24.23 7.89 -1.81
N ARG A 107 25.51 7.94 -2.24
CA ARG A 107 26.31 6.73 -2.44
C ARG A 107 26.74 6.07 -1.13
N THR A 108 26.74 6.79 -0.02
CA THR A 108 27.33 6.36 1.26
C THR A 108 26.38 6.38 2.42
N SER A 109 25.34 7.21 2.36
CA SER A 109 24.41 7.43 3.46
C SER A 109 22.97 7.59 2.99
N SER A 110 22.05 7.38 3.91
CA SER A 110 20.61 7.62 3.69
C SER A 110 20.00 8.33 4.89
N PHE A 111 18.98 9.13 4.60
CA PHE A 111 18.20 9.88 5.58
C PHE A 111 16.80 9.27 5.67
N ILE A 112 16.38 9.00 6.89
CA ILE A 112 15.13 8.32 7.22
C ILE A 112 14.27 9.25 8.04
N VAL A 113 13.02 9.41 7.65
CA VAL A 113 12.01 10.16 8.41
C VAL A 113 11.22 9.18 9.28
N THR A 114 11.00 9.58 10.52
CA THR A 114 10.18 8.85 11.50
C THR A 114 9.52 9.85 12.46
N ASN A 115 8.77 9.35 13.43
CA ASN A 115 8.20 10.18 14.49
C ASN A 115 9.20 10.41 15.64
N ASN A 116 9.08 11.58 16.27
CA ASN A 116 9.92 11.92 17.43
C ASN A 116 9.68 10.95 18.59
N HIS A 117 8.42 10.60 18.89
CA HIS A 117 8.10 9.68 19.99
C HIS A 117 8.74 8.29 19.82
N VAL A 118 9.03 7.86 18.58
CA VAL A 118 9.71 6.58 18.32
C VAL A 118 11.13 6.57 18.87
N ILE A 119 11.83 7.73 18.78
CA ILE A 119 13.27 7.81 19.09
C ILE A 119 13.59 8.63 20.35
N GLU A 120 12.61 9.25 20.98
CA GLU A 120 12.82 10.17 22.09
C GLU A 120 13.51 9.51 23.28
N GLY A 121 13.23 8.24 23.57
CA GLY A 121 13.88 7.49 24.65
C GLY A 121 15.38 7.35 24.49
N ALA A 122 15.90 7.34 23.27
CA ALA A 122 17.36 7.29 22.99
C ALA A 122 17.96 8.66 22.63
N ALA A 123 17.22 9.73 22.72
CA ALA A 123 17.66 11.04 22.26
C ALA A 123 18.83 11.61 23.08
N VAL A 124 18.93 11.26 24.35
CA VAL A 124 20.02 11.66 25.26
C VAL A 124 21.07 10.55 25.40
N SER A 125 20.60 9.32 25.61
CA SER A 125 21.47 8.15 25.78
C SER A 125 20.72 6.89 25.34
N GLY A 126 21.33 6.13 24.45
CA GLY A 126 20.73 4.90 23.92
C GLY A 126 21.27 4.56 22.55
N THR A 127 20.74 3.50 21.98
CA THR A 127 21.07 3.06 20.63
C THR A 127 19.82 3.02 19.76
N ILE A 128 19.99 3.47 18.53
CA ILE A 128 18.96 3.40 17.51
C ILE A 128 19.50 2.54 16.36
N THR A 129 18.75 1.55 15.97
CA THR A 129 19.07 0.70 14.81
C THR A 129 17.92 0.74 13.82
N VAL A 130 18.26 0.65 12.56
CA VAL A 130 17.33 0.56 11.43
C VAL A 130 17.49 -0.80 10.81
N GLU A 131 16.39 -1.52 10.69
CA GLU A 131 16.32 -2.80 10.00
C GLU A 131 15.66 -2.61 8.63
N LEU A 132 16.37 -2.99 7.58
CA LEU A 132 15.92 -2.91 6.20
C LEU A 132 15.07 -4.14 5.85
N LEU A 133 14.35 -4.07 4.72
CA LEU A 133 13.49 -5.17 4.24
C LEU A 133 14.25 -6.49 4.05
N ASN A 134 15.53 -6.46 3.71
CA ASN A 134 16.38 -7.65 3.54
C ASN A 134 16.93 -8.22 4.87
N GLY A 135 16.56 -7.62 6.02
CA GLY A 135 17.03 -8.01 7.35
C GLY A 135 18.36 -7.37 7.80
N ASP A 136 18.99 -6.53 6.97
CA ASP A 136 20.19 -5.80 7.38
C ASP A 136 19.86 -4.84 8.52
N VAL A 137 20.61 -4.90 9.63
CA VAL A 137 20.46 -4.02 10.78
C VAL A 137 21.63 -3.02 10.81
N ILE A 138 21.32 -1.74 10.77
CA ILE A 138 22.28 -0.65 10.62
C ILE A 138 22.13 0.33 11.77
N PRO A 139 23.23 0.75 12.46
CA PRO A 139 23.19 1.82 13.44
C PRO A 139 22.73 3.14 12.80
N ALA A 140 21.88 3.88 13.51
CA ALA A 140 21.39 5.17 13.07
C ALA A 140 21.74 6.28 14.05
N GLN A 141 21.92 7.48 13.51
CA GLN A 141 22.20 8.70 14.26
C GLN A 141 21.08 9.71 14.07
N ILE A 142 20.68 10.39 15.12
CA ILE A 142 19.70 11.48 15.04
C ILE A 142 20.33 12.68 14.35
N VAL A 143 19.72 13.16 13.28
CA VAL A 143 20.12 14.38 12.57
C VAL A 143 19.37 15.59 13.12
N GLY A 144 18.08 15.43 13.39
CA GLY A 144 17.25 16.48 13.93
C GLY A 144 15.90 15.92 14.41
N ARG A 145 15.24 16.70 15.25
CA ARG A 145 13.96 16.38 15.85
C ARG A 145 13.07 17.61 15.90
N ASP A 146 11.79 17.43 15.68
CA ASP A 146 10.74 18.40 15.96
C ASP A 146 9.71 17.76 16.88
N ILE A 147 9.71 18.15 18.15
CA ILE A 147 8.82 17.59 19.17
C ILE A 147 7.38 18.06 18.94
N ALA A 148 7.20 19.31 18.50
CA ALA A 148 5.88 19.88 18.31
C ALA A 148 5.10 19.21 17.16
N TYR A 149 5.80 18.83 16.10
CA TYR A 149 5.23 18.13 14.94
C TYR A 149 5.42 16.61 15.00
N ASP A 150 6.02 16.11 16.08
CA ASP A 150 6.34 14.69 16.25
C ASP A 150 7.13 14.12 15.07
N LEU A 151 8.15 14.82 14.62
CA LEU A 151 9.03 14.42 13.51
C LEU A 151 10.47 14.21 13.97
N ALA A 152 11.14 13.25 13.36
CA ALA A 152 12.58 13.04 13.50
C ALA A 152 13.20 12.59 12.19
N VAL A 153 14.48 12.96 12.02
CA VAL A 153 15.30 12.50 10.89
C VAL A 153 16.50 11.75 11.44
N LEU A 154 16.69 10.55 10.93
CA LEU A 154 17.83 9.70 11.22
C LEU A 154 18.74 9.62 10.01
N LYS A 155 20.05 9.43 10.25
CA LYS A 155 21.06 9.11 9.25
C LYS A 155 21.62 7.73 9.50
N VAL A 156 21.73 6.94 8.43
CA VAL A 156 22.43 5.65 8.42
C VAL A 156 23.58 5.69 7.43
N ASN A 157 24.69 5.01 7.73
CA ASN A 157 25.86 4.89 6.85
C ASN A 157 25.64 3.74 5.84
N ARG A 158 24.59 3.87 5.07
CA ARG A 158 24.22 2.96 3.97
C ARG A 158 23.62 3.79 2.85
N GLY A 159 24.26 3.80 1.71
CA GLY A 159 23.78 4.50 0.52
C GLY A 159 22.93 3.62 -0.39
N ASN A 160 22.41 4.24 -1.44
CA ASN A 160 21.66 3.61 -2.53
C ASN A 160 20.42 2.83 -2.06
N LEU A 161 19.78 3.26 -0.98
CA LEU A 161 18.48 2.70 -0.55
C LEU A 161 17.36 3.23 -1.43
N ALA A 162 16.30 2.44 -1.59
CA ALA A 162 15.07 2.88 -2.23
C ALA A 162 14.45 4.05 -1.44
N THR A 163 13.95 5.05 -2.13
CA THR A 163 13.35 6.26 -1.52
C THR A 163 11.87 6.38 -1.85
N VAL A 164 11.11 7.06 -0.99
CA VAL A 164 9.72 7.45 -1.24
C VAL A 164 9.69 8.82 -1.91
N THR A 165 8.83 9.00 -2.90
CA THR A 165 8.51 10.32 -3.44
C THR A 165 7.50 11.01 -2.54
N VAL A 166 7.83 12.21 -2.07
CA VAL A 166 6.92 13.01 -1.24
C VAL A 166 5.84 13.62 -2.11
N GLY A 167 4.58 13.36 -1.76
CA GLY A 167 3.42 13.93 -2.41
C GLY A 167 3.02 15.29 -1.83
N ASP A 168 2.03 15.90 -2.44
CA ASP A 168 1.43 17.15 -2.00
C ASP A 168 0.08 16.86 -1.33
N SER A 169 0.07 16.89 0.01
CA SER A 169 -1.12 16.59 0.80
C SER A 169 -2.28 17.59 0.58
N SER A 170 -2.00 18.79 0.08
CA SER A 170 -3.04 19.78 -0.24
C SER A 170 -3.94 19.35 -1.41
N LYS A 171 -3.49 18.39 -2.20
CA LYS A 171 -4.23 17.84 -3.35
C LYS A 171 -5.06 16.60 -3.01
N VAL A 172 -4.93 16.10 -1.79
CA VAL A 172 -5.66 14.91 -1.35
C VAL A 172 -7.11 15.24 -1.07
N SER A 173 -8.03 14.43 -1.58
CA SER A 173 -9.47 14.62 -1.44
C SER A 173 -10.10 13.52 -0.57
N VAL A 174 -11.19 13.86 0.12
CA VAL A 174 -11.99 12.89 0.87
C VAL A 174 -12.56 11.84 -0.09
N GLY A 175 -12.46 10.57 0.29
CA GLY A 175 -12.88 9.43 -0.52
C GLY A 175 -11.79 8.86 -1.41
N GLU A 176 -10.62 9.49 -1.55
CA GLU A 176 -9.50 8.92 -2.27
C GLU A 176 -8.97 7.68 -1.58
N SER A 177 -8.66 6.65 -2.38
CA SER A 177 -8.09 5.40 -1.89
C SER A 177 -6.62 5.59 -1.50
N VAL A 178 -6.25 5.02 -0.36
CA VAL A 178 -4.88 5.10 0.18
C VAL A 178 -4.39 3.74 0.64
N VAL A 179 -3.07 3.61 0.70
CA VAL A 179 -2.37 2.45 1.28
C VAL A 179 -1.45 2.96 2.39
N ALA A 180 -1.60 2.42 3.58
CA ALA A 180 -0.65 2.66 4.66
C ALA A 180 0.33 1.48 4.75
N ILE A 181 1.63 1.80 4.81
CA ILE A 181 2.70 0.80 4.89
C ILE A 181 3.60 1.16 6.06
N GLY A 182 3.81 0.19 6.95
CA GLY A 182 4.66 0.35 8.12
C GLY A 182 5.37 -0.94 8.47
N SER A 183 6.21 -0.90 9.50
CA SER A 183 6.90 -2.06 10.07
C SER A 183 6.74 -2.06 11.60
N PRO A 184 5.49 -2.10 12.11
CA PRO A 184 5.26 -2.06 13.54
C PRO A 184 5.77 -3.33 14.22
N LEU A 185 6.34 -3.18 15.41
CA LEU A 185 6.78 -4.28 16.28
C LEU A 185 7.83 -5.23 15.66
N GLY A 186 8.58 -4.77 14.65
CA GLY A 186 9.53 -5.61 13.93
C GLY A 186 8.90 -6.67 13.02
N LEU A 187 7.58 -6.57 12.79
CA LEU A 187 6.91 -7.37 11.78
C LEU A 187 7.20 -6.76 10.41
N ALA A 188 7.86 -7.52 9.55
CA ALA A 188 8.17 -7.07 8.21
C ALA A 188 6.91 -6.61 7.48
N SER A 189 6.86 -5.32 7.18
CA SER A 189 5.91 -4.67 6.26
C SER A 189 4.43 -5.01 6.47
N THR A 190 3.81 -4.30 7.39
CA THR A 190 2.35 -4.30 7.50
C THR A 190 1.75 -3.37 6.44
N VAL A 191 0.84 -3.87 5.62
CA VAL A 191 0.16 -3.12 4.56
C VAL A 191 -1.33 -3.11 4.84
N THR A 192 -1.93 -1.92 4.89
CA THR A 192 -3.37 -1.73 5.01
C THR A 192 -3.87 -0.76 3.97
N SER A 193 -5.10 -0.93 3.50
CA SER A 193 -5.72 -0.02 2.55
C SER A 193 -7.00 0.59 3.12
N GLY A 194 -7.34 1.78 2.67
CA GLY A 194 -8.50 2.50 3.12
C GLY A 194 -8.82 3.68 2.21
N ILE A 195 -9.60 4.61 2.73
CA ILE A 195 -9.92 5.87 2.07
C ILE A 195 -9.63 7.05 3.01
N ILE A 196 -9.40 8.22 2.44
CA ILE A 196 -9.33 9.45 3.19
C ILE A 196 -10.73 9.81 3.71
N GLN A 197 -10.89 9.86 5.02
CA GLN A 197 -12.18 10.18 5.66
C GLN A 197 -12.40 11.70 5.82
N ALA A 198 -11.32 12.46 6.08
CA ALA A 198 -11.37 13.90 6.24
C ALA A 198 -10.08 14.54 5.71
N SER A 199 -10.21 15.71 5.09
CA SER A 199 -9.08 16.46 4.54
C SER A 199 -8.39 17.36 5.58
N GLN A 200 -8.99 17.55 6.76
CA GLN A 200 -8.42 18.32 7.87
C GLN A 200 -8.53 17.51 9.16
N ILE A 201 -7.39 17.17 9.72
CA ILE A 201 -7.30 16.68 11.09
C ILE A 201 -7.00 17.89 11.97
N VAL A 202 -8.01 18.39 12.65
CA VAL A 202 -7.82 19.40 13.72
C VAL A 202 -7.30 18.65 14.94
N LEU A 203 -5.99 18.67 15.16
CA LEU A 203 -5.42 18.22 16.43
C LEU A 203 -5.84 19.26 17.49
N ARG A 204 -6.83 18.92 18.31
CA ARG A 204 -7.07 19.67 19.56
C ARG A 204 -5.99 19.24 20.55
N SER A 205 -5.09 20.14 20.88
CA SER A 205 -4.28 20.00 22.09
C SER A 205 -5.21 20.16 23.29
N GLU A 206 -5.40 19.12 24.07
CA GLU A 206 -5.92 19.21 25.43
C GLU A 206 -4.82 19.69 26.37
#